data_8088c69071d0316e8feadc8b2baba64c
#
_entry.id   8088c69071d0316e8feadc8b2baba64c
#
_cell.length_a   1.000
_cell.length_b   1.000
_cell.length_c   1.000
_cell.angle_alpha   90.00
_cell.angle_beta   90.00
_cell.angle_gamma   90.00
#
_symmetry.space_group_name_H-M   'P 1'
#
loop_
_entity.id
_entity.type
_entity.pdbx_description
1 polymer ?
#
loop_
_entity_poly.entity_id
_entity_poly.type
_entity_poly.pdbx_seq_one_letter_code
_entity_poly.pdbx_strand_id
1 'polypeptide(L)'
;MATGDIRIDALLEPGRISLAYNHQPGTGAVISYSFLRQGPSDYAVDDFRMLDAGQQAAVRSMLTEISRQIGVTFREVDQGGLLQYGLYSGRTGVPKTPDYKAEGGTTDNGGIVWLNWRVPDVANLGGGYGRQLLVHETGHLLGLKHPGQYSQYDKGPYLPVELATAGNTVMAYNGGNTEHFGAFDLLSLRYLYGVSGNEAMPHNTLVANELTNYGSYANDAIQFDWHAYTNPYSPSINGLAGHDELTINASYKGMSVKAGQTSVLYNKDGGNYGAVFLQNIERVHFTDRSLALDTDGVAGQAYRLYQAAFDRTPDKPGLGYWIDKMDAGASLYQVAAGFVASSEFQALNGSSPAPQAMVASLYGHVLGRTAEQAGLDYWTSQLQSGALDAAGLLASLSESAENRVLVSGQIAQGIEYQSA
;
A
#
# COMPACT_ATOMS: atom_id res chain seq x y z
N MET A 1 5.43 14.44 5.93
CA MET A 1 4.32 14.77 6.85
C MET A 1 4.64 14.11 8.17
N ALA A 2 4.37 14.75 9.28
CA ALA A 2 4.49 14.11 10.59
C ALA A 2 3.23 13.26 10.81
N THR A 3 3.40 12.04 11.30
CA THR A 3 2.28 11.13 11.61
C THR A 3 1.63 11.49 12.96
N GLY A 4 2.36 12.25 13.78
CA GLY A 4 2.02 12.52 15.18
C GLY A 4 2.49 11.45 16.17
N ASP A 5 2.96 10.30 15.67
CA ASP A 5 3.61 9.27 16.48
C ASP A 5 5.13 9.42 16.41
N ILE A 6 5.75 9.84 17.51
CA ILE A 6 7.21 10.06 17.56
C ILE A 6 8.00 8.77 17.26
N ARG A 7 7.44 7.58 17.53
CA ARG A 7 8.08 6.31 17.25
C ARG A 7 8.24 6.04 15.74
N ILE A 8 7.38 6.67 14.94
CA ILE A 8 7.40 6.60 13.48
C ILE A 8 8.14 7.80 12.91
N ASP A 9 7.75 9.01 13.32
CA ASP A 9 8.29 10.25 12.78
C ASP A 9 9.82 10.36 12.99
N ALA A 10 10.31 9.79 14.09
CA ALA A 10 11.74 9.76 14.38
C ALA A 10 12.52 8.73 13.53
N LEU A 11 11.86 7.77 12.93
CA LEU A 11 12.46 6.75 12.06
C LEU A 11 12.25 7.00 10.57
N LEU A 12 11.43 7.98 10.19
CA LEU A 12 11.19 8.33 8.79
C LEU A 12 11.70 9.74 8.50
N GLU A 13 12.35 9.92 7.35
CA GLU A 13 12.74 11.28 6.93
C GLU A 13 11.53 12.11 6.51
N PRO A 14 11.40 13.37 7.01
CA PRO A 14 10.37 14.28 6.55
C PRO A 14 10.47 14.48 5.03
N GLY A 15 9.40 14.18 4.31
CA GLY A 15 9.32 14.32 2.84
C GLY A 15 9.77 13.08 2.05
N ARG A 16 10.32 12.03 2.66
CA ARG A 16 10.74 10.81 1.95
C ARG A 16 9.65 9.76 1.72
N ILE A 17 8.41 10.04 2.03
CA ILE A 17 7.28 9.16 1.62
C ILE A 17 7.26 8.97 0.09
N SER A 18 7.77 9.94 -0.67
CA SER A 18 7.96 9.81 -2.13
C SER A 18 9.05 8.82 -2.55
N LEU A 19 9.87 8.33 -1.64
CA LEU A 19 10.94 7.35 -1.90
C LEU A 19 10.57 5.92 -1.46
N ALA A 20 9.42 5.74 -0.80
CA ALA A 20 8.89 4.41 -0.60
C ALA A 20 8.58 3.77 -1.96
N TYR A 21 8.96 2.52 -2.15
CA TYR A 21 8.83 1.80 -3.43
C TYR A 21 7.39 1.61 -3.91
N ASN A 22 6.40 1.94 -3.07
CA ASN A 22 4.97 1.88 -3.39
C ASN A 22 4.36 3.24 -3.75
N HIS A 23 5.08 4.35 -3.58
CA HIS A 23 4.63 5.73 -3.80
C HIS A 23 3.36 6.15 -3.02
N GLN A 24 2.80 5.27 -2.20
CA GLN A 24 1.63 5.51 -1.36
C GLN A 24 1.76 4.74 -0.05
N PRO A 25 1.84 5.43 1.11
CA PRO A 25 1.95 4.77 2.41
C PRO A 25 0.82 3.76 2.65
N GLY A 26 1.16 2.67 3.34
CA GLY A 26 0.22 1.61 3.71
C GLY A 26 -0.14 0.63 2.60
N THR A 27 0.32 0.85 1.37
CA THR A 27 0.09 -0.09 0.26
C THR A 27 1.29 -1.02 0.09
N GLY A 28 1.04 -2.28 -0.30
CA GLY A 28 2.11 -3.24 -0.54
C GLY A 28 3.04 -2.84 -1.68
N ALA A 29 4.26 -3.38 -1.66
CA ALA A 29 5.26 -3.17 -2.71
C ALA A 29 5.84 -4.49 -3.20
N VAL A 30 6.21 -4.55 -4.49
CA VAL A 30 7.08 -5.59 -5.03
C VAL A 30 8.44 -4.96 -5.31
N ILE A 31 9.47 -5.38 -4.57
CA ILE A 31 10.81 -4.82 -4.63
C ILE A 31 11.75 -5.87 -5.23
N SER A 32 12.35 -5.56 -6.39
CA SER A 32 13.37 -6.43 -6.96
C SER A 32 14.69 -6.27 -6.23
N TYR A 33 15.44 -7.38 -6.07
CA TYR A 33 16.79 -7.33 -5.52
C TYR A 33 17.77 -8.19 -6.34
N SER A 34 19.05 -7.85 -6.25
CA SER A 34 20.12 -8.60 -6.91
C SER A 34 21.42 -8.53 -6.12
N PHE A 35 22.34 -9.41 -6.47
CA PHE A 35 23.71 -9.41 -5.96
C PHE A 35 24.65 -8.82 -7.00
N LEU A 36 25.47 -7.85 -6.61
CA LEU A 36 26.42 -7.24 -7.52
C LEU A 36 27.47 -8.27 -7.97
N ARG A 37 27.72 -8.31 -9.27
CA ARG A 37 28.76 -9.16 -9.91
C ARG A 37 30.00 -8.38 -10.28
N GLN A 38 29.91 -7.06 -10.31
CA GLN A 38 31.02 -6.15 -10.56
C GLN A 38 30.78 -4.84 -9.80
N GLY A 39 31.82 -4.11 -9.51
CA GLY A 39 31.69 -2.77 -8.94
C GLY A 39 30.98 -1.84 -9.92
N PRO A 40 30.05 -0.98 -9.44
CA PRO A 40 29.39 -0.02 -10.30
C PRO A 40 30.39 1.02 -10.83
N SER A 41 30.18 1.46 -12.07
CA SER A 41 31.07 2.42 -12.75
C SER A 41 30.96 3.84 -12.23
N ASP A 42 29.83 4.17 -11.64
CA ASP A 42 29.41 5.51 -11.17
C ASP A 42 29.62 5.71 -9.65
N TYR A 43 30.01 4.65 -8.95
CA TYR A 43 30.22 4.67 -7.51
C TYR A 43 31.59 4.07 -7.17
N ALA A 44 32.56 4.93 -6.92
CA ALA A 44 33.93 4.51 -6.66
C ALA A 44 34.08 3.82 -5.30
N VAL A 45 34.12 2.49 -5.31
CA VAL A 45 34.46 1.65 -4.14
C VAL A 45 35.82 1.00 -4.30
N ASP A 46 36.51 0.83 -3.18
CA ASP A 46 37.79 0.10 -3.15
C ASP A 46 37.53 -1.40 -2.93
N ASP A 47 38.31 -2.23 -3.62
CA ASP A 47 38.36 -3.68 -3.45
C ASP A 47 36.95 -4.34 -3.41
N PHE A 48 36.18 -4.09 -4.44
CA PHE A 48 34.88 -4.76 -4.61
C PHE A 48 35.01 -6.29 -4.52
N ARG A 49 34.06 -6.93 -3.83
CA ARG A 49 33.89 -8.39 -3.81
C ARG A 49 32.42 -8.75 -3.95
N MET A 50 32.16 -9.88 -4.58
CA MET A 50 30.84 -10.48 -4.59
C MET A 50 30.53 -11.12 -3.23
N LEU A 51 29.26 -11.16 -2.85
CA LEU A 51 28.82 -11.99 -1.74
C LEU A 51 29.02 -13.47 -2.10
N ASP A 52 29.56 -14.25 -1.17
CA ASP A 52 29.58 -15.71 -1.30
C ASP A 52 28.19 -16.35 -1.15
N ALA A 53 28.10 -17.66 -1.38
CA ALA A 53 26.82 -18.38 -1.33
C ALA A 53 26.15 -18.34 0.05
N GLY A 54 26.94 -18.37 1.14
CA GLY A 54 26.42 -18.29 2.51
C GLY A 54 25.87 -16.89 2.81
N GLN A 55 26.59 -15.86 2.43
CA GLN A 55 26.17 -14.46 2.57
C GLN A 55 24.91 -14.18 1.73
N GLN A 56 24.82 -14.67 0.50
CA GLN A 56 23.63 -14.57 -0.33
C GLN A 56 22.44 -15.29 0.30
N ALA A 57 22.64 -16.48 0.87
CA ALA A 57 21.59 -17.21 1.58
C ALA A 57 21.08 -16.43 2.81
N ALA A 58 21.97 -15.75 3.53
CA ALA A 58 21.60 -14.89 4.66
C ALA A 58 20.74 -13.69 4.23
N VAL A 59 21.07 -13.05 3.10
CA VAL A 59 20.24 -11.97 2.52
C VAL A 59 18.86 -12.50 2.16
N ARG A 60 18.76 -13.63 1.45
CA ARG A 60 17.48 -14.25 1.08
C ARG A 60 16.62 -14.58 2.30
N SER A 61 17.23 -15.14 3.34
CA SER A 61 16.57 -15.45 4.62
C SER A 61 16.03 -14.19 5.28
N MET A 62 16.83 -13.12 5.35
CA MET A 62 16.41 -11.83 5.91
C MET A 62 15.23 -11.24 5.13
N LEU A 63 15.32 -11.17 3.81
CA LEU A 63 14.23 -10.59 2.99
C LEU A 63 12.94 -11.42 3.09
N THR A 64 13.06 -12.76 3.22
CA THR A 64 11.91 -13.62 3.48
C THR A 64 11.27 -13.34 4.85
N GLU A 65 12.08 -13.12 5.88
CA GLU A 65 11.60 -12.74 7.20
C GLU A 65 10.87 -11.39 7.17
N ILE A 66 11.47 -10.39 6.53
CA ILE A 66 10.86 -9.05 6.38
C ILE A 66 9.51 -9.14 5.65
N SER A 67 9.42 -9.92 4.55
CA SER A 67 8.17 -10.13 3.80
C SER A 67 7.03 -10.72 4.63
N ARG A 68 7.34 -11.42 5.71
CA ARG A 68 6.32 -11.97 6.62
C ARG A 68 5.79 -10.94 7.62
N GLN A 69 6.46 -9.81 7.76
CA GLN A 69 6.17 -8.82 8.81
C GLN A 69 5.61 -7.51 8.25
N ILE A 70 5.86 -7.21 6.98
CA ILE A 70 5.41 -5.98 6.30
C ILE A 70 4.88 -6.31 4.89
N GLY A 71 4.12 -5.41 4.30
CA GLY A 71 3.48 -5.57 2.98
C GLY A 71 4.44 -5.53 1.78
N VAL A 72 5.66 -6.10 1.91
CA VAL A 72 6.65 -6.12 0.82
C VAL A 72 6.88 -7.55 0.34
N THR A 73 6.82 -7.74 -0.99
CA THR A 73 7.28 -8.95 -1.66
C THR A 73 8.62 -8.69 -2.33
N PHE A 74 9.66 -9.40 -1.92
CA PHE A 74 10.98 -9.30 -2.56
C PHE A 74 11.10 -10.31 -3.70
N ARG A 75 11.59 -9.84 -4.85
CA ARG A 75 11.81 -10.66 -6.05
C ARG A 75 13.27 -10.61 -6.47
N GLU A 76 13.96 -11.76 -6.41
CA GLU A 76 15.33 -11.87 -6.92
C GLU A 76 15.34 -11.74 -8.45
N VAL A 77 16.27 -10.93 -8.95
CA VAL A 77 16.56 -10.76 -10.38
C VAL A 77 18.08 -10.95 -10.59
N ASP A 78 18.46 -11.27 -11.81
CA ASP A 78 19.85 -11.60 -12.12
C ASP A 78 20.81 -10.42 -11.94
N GLN A 79 20.38 -9.21 -12.33
CA GLN A 79 21.10 -7.94 -12.20
C GLN A 79 20.11 -6.77 -12.15
N GLY A 80 20.56 -5.61 -11.64
CA GLY A 80 19.80 -4.37 -11.69
C GLY A 80 18.56 -4.36 -10.80
N GLY A 81 18.55 -5.13 -9.71
CA GLY A 81 17.48 -5.03 -8.70
C GLY A 81 17.42 -3.64 -8.09
N LEU A 82 16.24 -3.22 -7.63
CA LEU A 82 16.06 -1.98 -6.87
C LEU A 82 16.90 -1.97 -5.58
N LEU A 83 17.00 -3.13 -4.91
CA LEU A 83 17.99 -3.34 -3.85
C LEU A 83 19.16 -4.15 -4.40
N GLN A 84 20.36 -3.70 -4.16
CA GLN A 84 21.56 -4.42 -4.57
C GLN A 84 22.47 -4.64 -3.37
N TYR A 85 23.18 -5.75 -3.35
CA TYR A 85 24.07 -6.13 -2.25
C TYR A 85 25.46 -6.39 -2.77
N GLY A 86 26.47 -5.76 -2.13
CA GLY A 86 27.88 -5.89 -2.51
C GLY A 86 28.81 -5.73 -1.32
N LEU A 87 30.04 -6.24 -1.48
CA LEU A 87 31.10 -6.05 -0.50
C LEU A 87 32.15 -5.08 -1.03
N TYR A 88 32.72 -4.30 -0.12
CA TYR A 88 33.78 -3.34 -0.41
C TYR A 88 34.78 -3.25 0.74
N SER A 89 35.88 -2.53 0.58
CA SER A 89 36.78 -2.22 1.68
C SER A 89 36.77 -0.75 2.12
N GLY A 90 35.97 0.09 1.46
CA GLY A 90 35.82 1.51 1.70
C GLY A 90 35.48 2.28 0.42
N ARG A 91 35.27 3.58 0.55
CA ARG A 91 35.11 4.47 -0.60
C ARG A 91 36.44 5.01 -1.07
N THR A 92 36.64 5.10 -2.38
CA THR A 92 37.84 5.71 -2.96
C THR A 92 37.92 7.19 -2.57
N GLY A 93 39.06 7.60 -2.01
CA GLY A 93 39.31 8.99 -1.59
C GLY A 93 38.75 9.38 -0.22
N VAL A 94 38.06 8.49 0.50
CA VAL A 94 37.67 8.70 1.89
C VAL A 94 38.70 8.05 2.83
N PRO A 95 39.12 8.69 3.92
CA PRO A 95 40.05 8.06 4.88
C PRO A 95 39.44 6.74 5.37
N LYS A 96 40.23 5.66 5.23
CA LYS A 96 39.85 4.31 5.67
C LYS A 96 39.92 4.24 7.20
N THR A 97 38.89 4.72 7.88
CA THR A 97 38.79 4.57 9.33
C THR A 97 38.16 3.20 9.66
N PRO A 98 38.59 2.55 10.76
CA PRO A 98 37.96 1.29 11.21
C PRO A 98 36.50 1.38 11.51
N ASP A 99 35.95 2.61 11.56
CA ASP A 99 34.57 2.90 11.98
C ASP A 99 33.56 2.77 10.84
N TYR A 100 33.99 2.72 9.56
CA TYR A 100 33.08 2.48 8.44
C TYR A 100 32.85 0.98 8.25
N LYS A 101 31.80 0.47 8.89
CA LYS A 101 31.49 -0.97 8.92
C LYS A 101 30.56 -1.41 7.80
N ALA A 102 29.62 -0.55 7.46
CA ALA A 102 28.64 -0.75 6.39
C ALA A 102 28.06 0.60 5.97
N GLU A 103 27.41 0.66 4.83
CA GLU A 103 26.60 1.81 4.41
C GLU A 103 25.47 1.38 3.47
N GLY A 104 24.29 1.98 3.66
CA GLY A 104 23.20 1.95 2.70
C GLY A 104 23.15 3.27 1.94
N GLY A 105 23.21 3.21 0.63
CA GLY A 105 23.12 4.38 -0.23
C GLY A 105 21.93 4.27 -1.17
N THR A 106 21.03 5.26 -1.16
CA THR A 106 19.93 5.36 -2.13
C THR A 106 20.37 6.15 -3.33
N THR A 107 19.99 5.70 -4.53
CA THR A 107 20.05 6.45 -5.78
C THR A 107 18.61 6.76 -6.23
N ASP A 108 18.43 7.61 -7.23
CA ASP A 108 17.10 7.94 -7.79
C ASP A 108 16.33 6.71 -8.31
N ASN A 109 17.02 5.58 -8.55
CA ASN A 109 16.47 4.35 -9.11
C ASN A 109 16.65 3.11 -8.21
N GLY A 110 16.87 3.28 -6.90
CA GLY A 110 17.09 2.18 -5.96
C GLY A 110 18.26 2.43 -5.02
N GLY A 111 18.86 1.37 -4.48
CA GLY A 111 19.95 1.52 -3.55
C GLY A 111 20.85 0.30 -3.42
N ILE A 112 22.05 0.52 -2.91
CA ILE A 112 23.06 -0.53 -2.69
C ILE A 112 23.38 -0.63 -1.20
N VAL A 113 23.32 -1.82 -0.66
CA VAL A 113 23.89 -2.17 0.64
C VAL A 113 25.33 -2.55 0.44
N TRP A 114 26.22 -1.73 0.97
CA TRP A 114 27.64 -1.97 0.99
C TRP A 114 28.08 -2.49 2.36
N LEU A 115 28.67 -3.68 2.41
CA LEU A 115 29.21 -4.27 3.64
C LEU A 115 30.73 -4.33 3.55
N ASN A 116 31.41 -3.80 4.57
CA ASN A 116 32.86 -3.78 4.58
C ASN A 116 33.44 -5.17 4.96
N TRP A 117 33.95 -5.92 3.97
CA TRP A 117 34.47 -7.26 4.16
C TRP A 117 35.70 -7.32 5.08
N ARG A 118 36.30 -6.19 5.44
CA ARG A 118 37.40 -6.13 6.44
C ARG A 118 36.89 -6.25 7.87
N VAL A 119 35.60 -6.05 8.09
CA VAL A 119 34.92 -6.31 9.36
C VAL A 119 34.72 -7.81 9.50
N PRO A 120 35.35 -8.49 10.49
CA PRO A 120 35.27 -9.95 10.59
C PRO A 120 33.83 -10.50 10.63
N ASP A 121 32.93 -9.79 11.27
CA ASP A 121 31.52 -10.19 11.41
C ASP A 121 30.77 -10.26 10.07
N VAL A 122 31.22 -9.51 9.05
CA VAL A 122 30.61 -9.53 7.71
C VAL A 122 30.83 -10.88 7.00
N ALA A 123 31.78 -11.67 7.43
CA ALA A 123 31.93 -13.04 6.95
C ALA A 123 30.74 -13.94 7.31
N ASN A 124 29.99 -13.59 8.36
CA ASN A 124 28.78 -14.30 8.77
C ASN A 124 27.58 -13.33 8.83
N LEU A 125 26.83 -13.20 7.74
CA LEU A 125 25.60 -12.39 7.68
C LEU A 125 24.35 -13.13 8.21
N GLY A 126 24.50 -14.39 8.61
CA GLY A 126 23.41 -15.23 9.12
C GLY A 126 23.09 -14.99 10.60
N GLY A 127 23.97 -14.34 11.35
CA GLY A 127 23.79 -14.07 12.78
C GLY A 127 24.81 -13.07 13.33
N GLY A 128 24.62 -12.66 14.57
CA GLY A 128 25.49 -11.74 15.29
C GLY A 128 25.53 -10.34 14.68
N TYR A 129 26.65 -9.66 14.86
CA TYR A 129 26.82 -8.28 14.41
C TYR A 129 26.76 -8.15 12.86
N GLY A 130 27.20 -9.15 12.10
CA GLY A 130 27.06 -9.16 10.64
C GLY A 130 25.60 -9.12 10.20
N ARG A 131 24.73 -9.88 10.87
CA ARG A 131 23.28 -9.86 10.64
C ARG A 131 22.69 -8.51 11.01
N GLN A 132 23.06 -7.92 12.12
CA GLN A 132 22.64 -6.59 12.52
C GLN A 132 22.97 -5.54 11.46
N LEU A 133 24.20 -5.51 10.97
CA LEU A 133 24.64 -4.59 9.91
C LEU A 133 23.77 -4.76 8.65
N LEU A 134 23.55 -6.02 8.22
CA LEU A 134 22.74 -6.32 7.05
C LEU A 134 21.29 -5.80 7.20
N VAL A 135 20.65 -6.03 8.35
CA VAL A 135 19.29 -5.57 8.64
C VAL A 135 19.22 -4.04 8.72
N HIS A 136 20.18 -3.41 9.40
CA HIS A 136 20.30 -1.96 9.55
C HIS A 136 20.39 -1.26 8.19
N GLU A 137 21.34 -1.65 7.35
CA GLU A 137 21.52 -1.02 6.03
C GLU A 137 20.34 -1.30 5.09
N THR A 138 19.74 -2.48 5.18
CA THR A 138 18.49 -2.76 4.45
C THR A 138 17.35 -1.88 4.95
N GLY A 139 17.29 -1.58 6.26
CA GLY A 139 16.34 -0.63 6.85
C GLY A 139 16.44 0.76 6.23
N HIS A 140 17.65 1.29 6.02
CA HIS A 140 17.85 2.55 5.32
C HIS A 140 17.28 2.53 3.90
N LEU A 141 17.51 1.45 3.16
CA LEU A 141 16.98 1.31 1.80
C LEU A 141 15.46 1.17 1.77
N LEU A 142 14.85 0.65 2.83
CA LEU A 142 13.40 0.57 2.98
C LEU A 142 12.77 1.87 3.49
N GLY A 143 13.58 2.90 3.80
CA GLY A 143 13.10 4.24 4.16
C GLY A 143 13.31 4.63 5.62
N LEU A 144 13.94 3.79 6.44
CA LEU A 144 14.25 4.13 7.83
C LEU A 144 15.47 5.05 7.93
N LYS A 145 15.47 5.93 8.93
CA LYS A 145 16.61 6.76 9.33
C LYS A 145 17.02 6.49 10.77
N HIS A 146 18.15 7.02 11.18
CA HIS A 146 18.58 6.98 12.58
C HIS A 146 17.59 7.73 13.48
N PRO A 147 17.20 7.13 14.63
CA PRO A 147 16.24 7.73 15.57
C PRO A 147 16.85 8.82 16.46
N GLY A 148 18.16 8.97 16.46
CA GLY A 148 18.91 9.94 17.28
C GLY A 148 19.83 10.80 16.43
N GLN A 149 20.41 11.83 17.04
CA GLN A 149 21.43 12.67 16.41
C GLN A 149 22.82 12.05 16.66
N TYR A 150 23.21 11.10 15.84
CA TYR A 150 24.53 10.41 15.93
C TYR A 150 25.60 11.09 15.08
N SER A 151 25.17 11.89 14.08
CA SER A 151 26.03 12.65 13.19
C SER A 151 25.46 14.03 12.89
N GLN A 152 26.26 14.91 12.28
CA GLN A 152 25.78 16.23 11.81
C GLN A 152 24.78 16.15 10.63
N TYR A 153 24.65 14.98 10.01
CA TYR A 153 23.75 14.76 8.87
C TYR A 153 22.40 14.20 9.28
N ASP A 154 22.28 13.69 10.52
CA ASP A 154 21.01 13.19 11.03
C ASP A 154 20.01 14.34 11.20
N LYS A 155 18.77 14.11 10.80
CA LYS A 155 17.69 15.10 10.86
C LYS A 155 16.59 14.64 11.79
N GLY A 156 16.09 15.58 12.63
CA GLY A 156 14.92 15.33 13.46
C GLY A 156 13.62 15.11 12.65
N PRO A 157 12.56 14.75 13.32
CA PRO A 157 12.48 14.56 14.79
C PRO A 157 13.30 13.37 15.27
N TYR A 158 13.62 13.35 16.58
CA TYR A 158 14.41 12.29 17.20
C TYR A 158 13.59 11.62 18.32
N LEU A 159 13.84 10.33 18.56
CA LEU A 159 13.31 9.66 19.74
C LEU A 159 13.93 10.24 21.02
N PRO A 160 13.19 10.26 22.14
CA PRO A 160 13.79 10.36 23.45
C PRO A 160 14.91 9.32 23.65
N VAL A 161 15.98 9.71 24.34
CA VAL A 161 17.20 8.88 24.46
C VAL A 161 16.90 7.49 25.05
N GLU A 162 15.97 7.43 26.01
CA GLU A 162 15.53 6.19 26.65
C GLU A 162 14.76 5.25 25.70
N LEU A 163 14.22 5.76 24.62
CA LEU A 163 13.53 4.98 23.57
C LEU A 163 14.41 4.67 22.38
N ALA A 164 15.49 5.44 22.15
CA ALA A 164 16.43 5.27 21.06
C ALA A 164 17.44 4.15 21.35
N THR A 165 16.94 2.93 21.55
CA THR A 165 17.73 1.75 21.91
C THR A 165 17.58 0.61 20.91
N ALA A 166 18.58 -0.28 20.82
CA ALA A 166 18.55 -1.46 19.97
C ALA A 166 17.38 -2.43 20.27
N GLY A 167 16.82 -2.39 21.48
CA GLY A 167 15.62 -3.15 21.83
C GLY A 167 14.34 -2.64 21.14
N ASN A 168 14.29 -1.38 20.75
CA ASN A 168 13.16 -0.76 20.07
C ASN A 168 13.36 -0.65 18.55
N THR A 169 14.58 -0.43 18.11
CA THR A 169 14.90 -0.22 16.68
C THR A 169 16.34 -0.62 16.36
N VAL A 170 16.52 -1.37 15.28
CA VAL A 170 17.86 -1.71 14.76
C VAL A 170 18.63 -0.47 14.28
N MET A 171 17.93 0.64 14.02
CA MET A 171 18.51 1.90 13.58
C MET A 171 19.20 2.67 14.71
N ALA A 172 19.06 2.23 15.98
CA ALA A 172 19.73 2.86 17.13
C ALA A 172 21.14 2.33 17.33
N TYR A 173 22.05 3.23 17.75
CA TYR A 173 23.45 2.86 18.09
C TYR A 173 23.64 2.51 19.58
N ASN A 174 22.58 2.67 20.38
CA ASN A 174 22.64 2.45 21.82
C ASN A 174 21.92 1.17 22.23
N GLY A 175 22.41 0.49 23.27
CA GLY A 175 21.65 -0.57 23.95
C GLY A 175 21.86 -2.00 23.44
N GLY A 176 22.99 -2.29 22.78
CA GLY A 176 23.36 -3.65 22.39
C GLY A 176 23.08 -3.98 20.92
N ASN A 177 23.06 -5.27 20.61
CA ASN A 177 22.88 -5.78 19.24
C ASN A 177 21.49 -6.36 19.08
N THR A 178 20.86 -6.13 17.92
CA THR A 178 19.63 -6.79 17.48
C THR A 178 19.79 -7.29 16.04
N GLU A 179 19.36 -8.51 15.80
CA GLU A 179 19.50 -9.18 14.49
C GLU A 179 18.23 -9.06 13.62
N HIS A 180 17.21 -8.37 14.12
CA HIS A 180 15.89 -8.22 13.52
C HIS A 180 15.38 -6.78 13.64
N PHE A 181 14.41 -6.42 12.84
CA PHE A 181 13.68 -5.18 13.05
C PHE A 181 12.99 -5.18 14.41
N GLY A 182 13.20 -4.10 15.17
CA GLY A 182 12.51 -3.86 16.43
C GLY A 182 11.07 -3.38 16.22
N ALA A 183 10.37 -3.21 17.34
CA ALA A 183 8.95 -2.80 17.30
C ALA A 183 8.72 -1.46 16.58
N PHE A 184 9.63 -0.49 16.72
CA PHE A 184 9.49 0.83 16.09
C PHE A 184 9.87 0.79 14.60
N ASP A 185 10.82 -0.08 14.21
CA ASP A 185 11.12 -0.31 12.80
C ASP A 185 9.91 -0.89 12.08
N LEU A 186 9.31 -1.95 12.65
CA LEU A 186 8.14 -2.59 12.08
C LEU A 186 6.93 -1.64 12.04
N LEU A 187 6.75 -0.81 13.06
CA LEU A 187 5.70 0.21 13.07
C LEU A 187 5.89 1.19 11.90
N SER A 188 7.12 1.67 11.69
CA SER A 188 7.47 2.61 10.62
C SER A 188 7.40 1.97 9.24
N LEU A 189 7.87 0.74 9.08
CA LEU A 189 7.82 0.01 7.81
C LEU A 189 6.38 -0.41 7.45
N ARG A 190 5.57 -0.77 8.42
CA ARG A 190 4.13 -1.03 8.21
C ARG A 190 3.38 0.24 7.81
N TYR A 191 3.77 1.37 8.35
CA TYR A 191 3.27 2.66 7.86
C TYR A 191 3.55 2.85 6.38
N LEU A 192 4.78 2.58 5.94
CA LEU A 192 5.17 2.74 4.54
C LEU A 192 4.51 1.70 3.63
N TYR A 193 4.50 0.43 4.03
CA TYR A 193 4.23 -0.70 3.14
C TYR A 193 3.02 -1.57 3.53
N GLY A 194 2.30 -1.22 4.60
CA GLY A 194 1.24 -2.06 5.14
C GLY A 194 1.79 -3.32 5.85
N VAL A 195 0.90 -4.23 6.18
CA VAL A 195 1.23 -5.53 6.80
C VAL A 195 1.30 -6.62 5.73
N SER A 196 2.05 -7.69 6.02
CA SER A 196 2.10 -8.85 5.14
C SER A 196 0.81 -9.65 5.26
N GLY A 197 0.10 -9.81 4.16
CA GLY A 197 -1.06 -10.68 3.91
C GLY A 197 -1.97 -11.05 5.07
N ASN A 198 -3.26 -10.95 4.96
CA ASN A 198 -4.34 -11.56 5.77
C ASN A 198 -4.34 -11.42 7.32
N GLU A 199 -3.49 -10.65 7.95
CA GLU A 199 -3.73 -10.27 9.34
C GLU A 199 -4.82 -9.20 9.34
N ALA A 200 -5.95 -9.50 9.98
CA ALA A 200 -6.98 -8.51 10.23
C ALA A 200 -6.33 -7.36 11.03
N MET A 201 -6.30 -6.16 10.43
CA MET A 201 -5.81 -4.98 11.13
C MET A 201 -6.70 -4.72 12.35
N PRO A 202 -6.14 -4.42 13.54
CA PRO A 202 -6.96 -4.07 14.68
C PRO A 202 -7.78 -2.81 14.36
N HIS A 203 -9.03 -2.78 14.78
CA HIS A 203 -9.87 -1.60 14.69
C HIS A 203 -9.57 -0.65 15.86
N ASN A 204 -9.29 0.60 15.55
CA ASN A 204 -9.19 1.67 16.55
C ASN A 204 -10.39 2.61 16.44
N THR A 205 -10.82 3.14 17.55
CA THR A 205 -11.86 4.19 17.59
C THR A 205 -11.20 5.52 17.86
N LEU A 206 -11.44 6.49 17.00
CA LEU A 206 -10.89 7.84 17.08
C LEU A 206 -12.02 8.88 17.01
N VAL A 207 -11.92 9.93 17.79
CA VAL A 207 -12.82 11.09 17.69
C VAL A 207 -12.04 12.25 17.05
N ALA A 208 -12.44 12.64 15.85
CA ALA A 208 -11.84 13.75 15.12
C ALA A 208 -12.43 15.07 15.62
N ASN A 209 -11.66 15.84 16.38
CA ASN A 209 -12.09 17.10 17.00
C ASN A 209 -11.08 18.26 16.84
N GLU A 210 -9.97 18.01 16.14
CA GLU A 210 -8.93 18.98 15.90
C GLU A 210 -8.92 19.45 14.44
N LEU A 211 -8.12 20.50 14.15
CA LEU A 211 -7.96 20.99 12.79
C LEU A 211 -7.32 19.92 11.88
N THR A 212 -6.40 19.13 12.41
CA THR A 212 -5.76 18.03 11.71
C THR A 212 -5.86 16.78 12.57
N ASN A 213 -6.51 15.75 12.05
CA ASN A 213 -6.75 14.50 12.73
C ASN A 213 -6.12 13.36 11.94
N TYR A 214 -5.42 12.48 12.63
CA TYR A 214 -4.79 11.30 12.05
C TYR A 214 -5.36 10.04 12.68
N GLY A 215 -5.71 9.09 11.86
CA GLY A 215 -5.97 7.71 12.23
C GLY A 215 -4.68 6.97 12.59
N SER A 216 -4.75 5.67 12.55
CA SER A 216 -3.62 4.75 12.75
C SER A 216 -3.30 4.00 11.47
N TYR A 217 -2.48 2.94 11.56
CA TYR A 217 -2.23 2.03 10.43
C TYR A 217 -3.08 0.77 10.50
N ALA A 218 -4.07 0.79 11.34
CA ALA A 218 -5.10 -0.20 11.45
C ALA A 218 -6.38 0.31 10.80
N ASN A 219 -7.38 -0.54 10.66
CA ASN A 219 -8.72 -0.11 10.30
C ASN A 219 -9.28 0.78 11.40
N ASP A 220 -9.56 2.03 11.10
CA ASP A 220 -10.03 3.00 12.07
C ASP A 220 -11.54 3.25 11.93
N ALA A 221 -12.24 3.26 13.06
CA ALA A 221 -13.60 3.79 13.17
C ALA A 221 -13.52 5.23 13.69
N ILE A 222 -13.54 6.19 12.78
CA ILE A 222 -13.38 7.61 13.10
C ILE A 222 -14.77 8.24 13.28
N GLN A 223 -14.94 9.02 14.33
CA GLN A 223 -16.18 9.79 14.56
C GLN A 223 -15.87 11.29 14.43
N PHE A 224 -16.68 11.98 13.66
CA PHE A 224 -16.61 13.42 13.50
C PHE A 224 -17.97 14.06 13.80
N ASP A 225 -17.98 14.88 14.86
CA ASP A 225 -19.17 15.65 15.19
C ASP A 225 -19.19 16.97 14.41
N TRP A 226 -19.96 16.99 13.34
CA TRP A 226 -20.12 18.15 12.48
C TRP A 226 -20.67 19.39 13.22
N HIS A 227 -21.49 19.18 14.23
CA HIS A 227 -22.13 20.27 14.97
C HIS A 227 -21.31 20.76 16.16
N ALA A 228 -20.50 19.89 16.76
CA ALA A 228 -19.64 20.25 17.88
C ALA A 228 -18.30 20.88 17.44
N TYR A 229 -17.92 20.75 16.16
CA TYR A 229 -16.70 21.33 15.63
C TYR A 229 -16.83 22.85 15.51
N THR A 230 -16.10 23.58 16.33
CA THR A 230 -16.19 25.05 16.47
C THR A 230 -15.03 25.83 15.86
N ASN A 231 -14.00 25.12 15.34
CA ASN A 231 -12.85 25.77 14.72
C ASN A 231 -13.30 26.42 13.39
N PRO A 232 -12.97 27.70 13.12
CA PRO A 232 -13.38 28.38 11.88
C PRO A 232 -12.66 27.88 10.62
N TYR A 233 -11.64 27.05 10.76
CA TYR A 233 -10.87 26.48 9.65
C TYR A 233 -11.39 25.08 9.30
N SER A 234 -11.32 24.75 8.04
CA SER A 234 -11.73 23.44 7.53
C SER A 234 -10.85 22.30 8.09
N PRO A 235 -11.43 21.31 8.75
CA PRO A 235 -10.65 20.21 9.33
C PRO A 235 -10.13 19.27 8.23
N SER A 236 -9.02 18.61 8.54
CA SER A 236 -8.46 17.50 7.77
C SER A 236 -8.49 16.24 8.60
N ILE A 237 -8.97 15.14 8.01
CA ILE A 237 -9.00 13.81 8.60
C ILE A 237 -8.26 12.87 7.65
N ASN A 238 -7.23 12.21 8.17
CA ASN A 238 -6.43 11.26 7.41
C ASN A 238 -6.43 9.91 8.14
N GLY A 239 -7.04 8.89 7.55
CA GLY A 239 -7.06 7.52 8.10
C GLY A 239 -5.69 6.88 8.17
N LEU A 240 -4.76 7.29 7.29
CA LEU A 240 -3.42 6.75 7.07
C LEU A 240 -3.46 5.46 6.26
N ALA A 241 -3.32 4.30 6.87
CA ALA A 241 -3.38 3.01 6.19
C ALA A 241 -4.38 2.11 6.90
N GLY A 242 -5.03 1.27 6.14
CA GLY A 242 -6.07 0.41 6.65
C GLY A 242 -7.31 0.48 5.76
N HIS A 243 -8.41 0.03 6.28
CA HIS A 243 -9.75 0.28 5.77
C HIS A 243 -10.45 1.17 6.80
N ASP A 244 -10.60 2.46 6.48
CA ASP A 244 -10.97 3.49 7.44
C ASP A 244 -12.40 3.97 7.21
N GLU A 245 -13.17 3.97 8.29
CA GLU A 245 -14.59 4.35 8.28
C GLU A 245 -14.80 5.63 9.08
N LEU A 246 -15.36 6.65 8.45
CA LEU A 246 -15.71 7.91 9.07
C LEU A 246 -17.21 8.01 9.30
N THR A 247 -17.63 8.13 10.54
CA THR A 247 -19.03 8.42 10.89
C THR A 247 -19.20 9.92 11.18
N ILE A 248 -20.13 10.54 10.47
CA ILE A 248 -20.49 11.95 10.62
C ILE A 248 -21.91 12.04 11.15
N ASN A 249 -22.13 12.70 12.26
CA ASN A 249 -23.44 12.88 12.89
C ASN A 249 -24.32 13.97 12.22
N ALA A 250 -24.25 14.05 10.91
CA ALA A 250 -25.03 14.98 10.09
C ALA A 250 -25.66 14.26 8.89
N SER A 251 -26.73 14.83 8.33
CA SER A 251 -27.28 14.37 7.06
C SER A 251 -26.41 14.85 5.90
N TYR A 252 -26.28 14.01 4.87
CA TYR A 252 -25.60 14.38 3.62
C TYR A 252 -26.37 15.46 2.84
N LYS A 253 -27.63 15.69 3.17
CA LYS A 253 -28.46 16.74 2.53
C LYS A 253 -27.77 18.11 2.68
N GLY A 254 -27.56 18.81 1.57
CA GLY A 254 -26.81 20.07 1.56
C GLY A 254 -25.30 19.93 1.45
N MET A 255 -24.79 18.72 1.37
CA MET A 255 -23.38 18.44 1.14
C MET A 255 -23.10 18.00 -0.30
N SER A 256 -21.86 18.03 -0.70
CA SER A 256 -21.35 17.37 -1.90
C SER A 256 -19.94 16.87 -1.63
N VAL A 257 -19.59 15.76 -2.27
CA VAL A 257 -18.25 15.20 -2.19
C VAL A 257 -17.57 15.29 -3.55
N LYS A 258 -16.28 15.50 -3.52
CA LYS A 258 -15.40 15.24 -4.67
C LYS A 258 -14.43 14.15 -4.22
N ALA A 259 -14.62 12.94 -4.70
CA ALA A 259 -13.73 11.82 -4.41
C ALA A 259 -12.39 11.98 -5.16
N GLY A 260 -11.32 11.45 -4.57
CA GLY A 260 -9.96 11.51 -5.12
C GLY A 260 -8.92 11.16 -4.06
N GLN A 261 -7.64 11.37 -4.35
CA GLN A 261 -6.56 11.18 -3.36
C GLN A 261 -6.77 12.00 -2.08
N THR A 262 -7.33 13.21 -2.21
CA THR A 262 -7.93 13.97 -1.11
C THR A 262 -9.38 14.19 -1.49
N SER A 263 -10.29 13.52 -0.81
CA SER A 263 -11.72 13.74 -0.98
C SER A 263 -12.13 14.97 -0.18
N VAL A 264 -13.03 15.76 -0.72
CA VAL A 264 -13.47 17.00 -0.07
C VAL A 264 -15.00 16.96 0.09
N LEU A 265 -15.45 17.02 1.35
CA LEU A 265 -16.86 17.22 1.68
C LEU A 265 -17.13 18.71 1.78
N TYR A 266 -17.97 19.22 0.90
CA TYR A 266 -18.39 20.63 0.91
C TYR A 266 -19.73 20.80 1.63
N ASN A 267 -19.80 21.75 2.56
CA ASN A 267 -21.04 22.19 3.13
C ASN A 267 -21.66 23.31 2.26
N LYS A 268 -22.82 23.07 1.70
CA LYS A 268 -23.54 24.05 0.88
C LYS A 268 -24.47 24.96 1.69
N ASP A 269 -24.82 24.55 2.91
CA ASP A 269 -25.83 25.23 3.74
C ASP A 269 -25.23 26.28 4.68
N GLY A 270 -23.91 26.56 4.59
CA GLY A 270 -23.20 27.60 5.34
C GLY A 270 -23.07 27.24 6.83
N GLY A 271 -21.99 26.63 7.19
CA GLY A 271 -21.56 26.42 8.58
C GLY A 271 -20.34 27.30 8.93
N ASN A 272 -19.76 27.11 10.10
CA ASN A 272 -18.54 27.81 10.52
C ASN A 272 -17.31 27.49 9.64
N TYR A 273 -17.35 26.42 8.84
CA TYR A 273 -16.30 26.01 7.90
C TYR A 273 -16.94 25.47 6.61
N GLY A 274 -16.26 25.68 5.48
CA GLY A 274 -16.81 25.38 4.16
C GLY A 274 -16.56 23.95 3.66
N ALA A 275 -15.60 23.22 4.25
CA ALA A 275 -15.24 21.88 3.77
C ALA A 275 -14.57 21.04 4.88
N VAL A 276 -14.55 19.71 4.69
CA VAL A 276 -13.74 18.74 5.41
C VAL A 276 -12.88 18.02 4.39
N PHE A 277 -11.57 17.97 4.62
CA PHE A 277 -10.62 17.28 3.76
C PHE A 277 -10.38 15.86 4.28
N LEU A 278 -10.62 14.87 3.43
CA LEU A 278 -10.50 13.46 3.77
C LEU A 278 -9.38 12.83 2.94
N GLN A 279 -8.47 12.13 3.59
CA GLN A 279 -7.41 11.35 2.96
C GLN A 279 -7.44 9.93 3.53
N ASN A 280 -7.29 8.93 2.67
CA ASN A 280 -7.26 7.53 3.09
C ASN A 280 -8.46 7.21 3.99
N ILE A 281 -9.65 7.55 3.53
CA ILE A 281 -10.93 7.18 4.15
C ILE A 281 -11.73 6.48 3.06
N GLU A 282 -12.03 5.21 3.27
CA GLU A 282 -12.73 4.38 2.30
C GLU A 282 -14.24 4.52 2.43
N ARG A 283 -14.73 4.64 3.66
CA ARG A 283 -16.18 4.69 3.95
C ARG A 283 -16.54 5.92 4.74
N VAL A 284 -17.64 6.58 4.36
CA VAL A 284 -18.21 7.71 5.10
C VAL A 284 -19.69 7.43 5.35
N HIS A 285 -20.06 7.41 6.63
CA HIS A 285 -21.42 7.15 7.10
C HIS A 285 -22.05 8.44 7.61
N PHE A 286 -23.12 8.86 6.96
CA PHE A 286 -23.98 9.96 7.39
C PHE A 286 -25.22 9.39 8.07
N THR A 287 -26.03 10.25 8.69
CA THR A 287 -27.27 9.81 9.33
C THR A 287 -28.33 9.31 8.35
N ASP A 288 -28.22 9.64 7.06
CA ASP A 288 -29.19 9.33 6.00
C ASP A 288 -28.63 8.47 4.86
N ARG A 289 -27.31 8.23 4.79
CA ARG A 289 -26.67 7.41 3.74
C ARG A 289 -25.22 7.08 4.04
N SER A 290 -24.68 6.13 3.28
CA SER A 290 -23.24 5.81 3.24
C SER A 290 -22.66 6.10 1.87
N LEU A 291 -21.39 6.55 1.85
CA LEU A 291 -20.60 6.77 0.66
C LEU A 291 -19.29 5.99 0.76
N ALA A 292 -18.90 5.33 -0.32
CA ALA A 292 -17.55 4.83 -0.49
C ALA A 292 -16.75 5.81 -1.35
N LEU A 293 -15.52 6.12 -0.93
CA LEU A 293 -14.63 7.08 -1.57
C LEU A 293 -13.52 6.43 -2.38
N ASP A 294 -13.27 5.14 -2.18
CA ASP A 294 -12.28 4.33 -2.89
C ASP A 294 -12.77 3.89 -4.28
N THR A 295 -13.03 4.88 -5.13
CA THR A 295 -13.55 4.66 -6.50
C THR A 295 -12.64 3.81 -7.37
N ASP A 296 -11.34 3.75 -7.07
CA ASP A 296 -10.36 2.84 -7.69
C ASP A 296 -10.11 1.57 -6.86
N GLY A 297 -10.61 1.51 -5.63
CA GLY A 297 -10.48 0.40 -4.68
C GLY A 297 -11.63 -0.59 -4.74
N VAL A 298 -11.92 -1.20 -3.60
CA VAL A 298 -12.92 -2.27 -3.42
C VAL A 298 -14.32 -1.83 -3.88
N ALA A 299 -14.78 -0.65 -3.44
CA ALA A 299 -16.12 -0.19 -3.81
C ALA A 299 -16.24 0.12 -5.30
N GLY A 300 -15.18 0.70 -5.90
CA GLY A 300 -15.13 0.92 -7.35
C GLY A 300 -15.17 -0.39 -8.13
N GLN A 301 -14.46 -1.42 -7.67
CA GLN A 301 -14.49 -2.76 -8.26
C GLN A 301 -15.87 -3.40 -8.14
N ALA A 302 -16.50 -3.33 -6.96
CA ALA A 302 -17.86 -3.84 -6.74
C ALA A 302 -18.87 -3.15 -7.66
N TYR A 303 -18.78 -1.83 -7.79
CA TYR A 303 -19.67 -1.05 -8.66
C TYR A 303 -19.51 -1.46 -10.13
N ARG A 304 -18.28 -1.47 -10.64
CA ARG A 304 -17.99 -1.84 -12.04
C ARG A 304 -18.38 -3.27 -12.36
N LEU A 305 -18.11 -4.20 -11.43
CA LEU A 305 -18.49 -5.59 -11.60
C LEU A 305 -20.02 -5.77 -11.62
N TYR A 306 -20.73 -5.07 -10.75
CA TYR A 306 -22.20 -5.11 -10.69
C TYR A 306 -22.81 -4.59 -11.99
N GLN A 307 -22.35 -3.43 -12.47
CA GLN A 307 -22.79 -2.86 -13.74
C GLN A 307 -22.45 -3.79 -14.90
N ALA A 308 -21.27 -4.35 -14.94
CA ALA A 308 -20.83 -5.28 -15.97
C ALA A 308 -21.67 -6.56 -16.00
N ALA A 309 -22.08 -7.07 -14.85
CA ALA A 309 -22.86 -8.30 -14.75
C ALA A 309 -24.30 -8.13 -15.19
N PHE A 310 -24.93 -6.96 -14.89
CA PHE A 310 -26.38 -6.77 -14.99
C PHE A 310 -26.80 -5.66 -15.96
N ASP A 311 -25.85 -5.02 -16.64
CA ASP A 311 -26.09 -3.93 -17.62
C ASP A 311 -27.00 -2.83 -17.05
N ARG A 312 -26.82 -2.48 -15.79
CA ARG A 312 -27.60 -1.46 -15.08
C ARG A 312 -26.81 -0.82 -13.93
N THR A 313 -27.22 0.37 -13.54
CA THR A 313 -26.71 0.99 -12.32
C THR A 313 -27.02 0.08 -11.12
N PRO A 314 -26.05 -0.19 -10.24
CA PRO A 314 -26.27 -0.96 -9.02
C PRO A 314 -27.36 -0.36 -8.14
N ASP A 315 -28.24 -1.19 -7.58
CA ASP A 315 -29.08 -0.76 -6.47
C ASP A 315 -28.27 -0.69 -5.16
N LYS A 316 -28.62 0.27 -4.31
CA LYS A 316 -27.82 0.58 -3.11
C LYS A 316 -27.70 -0.58 -2.12
N PRO A 317 -28.78 -1.34 -1.81
CA PRO A 317 -28.66 -2.48 -0.91
C PRO A 317 -27.82 -3.64 -1.48
N GLY A 318 -28.04 -3.96 -2.76
CA GLY A 318 -27.28 -5.01 -3.43
C GLY A 318 -25.80 -4.66 -3.55
N LEU A 319 -25.49 -3.41 -3.88
CA LEU A 319 -24.13 -2.93 -3.93
C LEU A 319 -23.47 -2.97 -2.54
N GLY A 320 -24.17 -2.49 -1.50
CA GLY A 320 -23.67 -2.51 -0.13
C GLY A 320 -23.33 -3.92 0.34
N TYR A 321 -24.22 -4.88 0.10
CA TYR A 321 -23.94 -6.29 0.42
C TYR A 321 -22.61 -6.79 -0.19
N TRP A 322 -22.33 -6.44 -1.43
CA TRP A 322 -21.09 -6.89 -2.10
C TRP A 322 -19.86 -6.11 -1.66
N ILE A 323 -20.00 -4.80 -1.39
CA ILE A 323 -18.93 -4.01 -0.79
C ILE A 323 -18.55 -4.61 0.56
N ASP A 324 -19.52 -4.85 1.46
CA ASP A 324 -19.27 -5.43 2.79
C ASP A 324 -18.61 -6.81 2.69
N LYS A 325 -18.98 -7.64 1.69
CA LYS A 325 -18.34 -8.93 1.44
C LYS A 325 -16.89 -8.79 1.01
N MET A 326 -16.59 -7.82 0.14
CA MET A 326 -15.23 -7.59 -0.33
C MET A 326 -14.36 -6.92 0.74
N ASP A 327 -14.91 -6.03 1.55
CA ASP A 327 -14.22 -5.46 2.72
C ASP A 327 -13.90 -6.56 3.77
N ALA A 328 -14.76 -7.60 3.87
CA ALA A 328 -14.50 -8.79 4.65
C ALA A 328 -13.54 -9.80 3.98
N GLY A 329 -12.92 -9.46 2.85
CA GLY A 329 -11.89 -10.25 2.18
C GLY A 329 -12.35 -11.13 1.02
N ALA A 330 -13.61 -11.03 0.57
CA ALA A 330 -14.01 -11.72 -0.65
C ALA A 330 -13.31 -11.11 -1.86
N SER A 331 -12.73 -11.97 -2.72
CA SER A 331 -12.07 -11.52 -3.94
C SER A 331 -13.09 -11.09 -5.01
N LEU A 332 -12.65 -10.22 -5.93
CA LEU A 332 -13.45 -9.82 -7.10
C LEU A 332 -13.94 -11.04 -7.89
N TYR A 333 -13.10 -12.07 -8.03
CA TYR A 333 -13.46 -13.32 -8.70
C TYR A 333 -14.60 -14.07 -7.96
N GLN A 334 -14.55 -14.14 -6.62
CA GLN A 334 -15.61 -14.80 -5.84
C GLN A 334 -16.94 -14.08 -5.98
N VAL A 335 -16.93 -12.75 -6.02
CA VAL A 335 -18.14 -11.95 -6.27
C VAL A 335 -18.64 -12.17 -7.70
N ALA A 336 -17.74 -12.16 -8.70
CA ALA A 336 -18.08 -12.44 -10.10
C ALA A 336 -18.69 -13.84 -10.26
N ALA A 337 -18.16 -14.86 -9.56
CA ALA A 337 -18.73 -16.21 -9.56
C ALA A 337 -20.15 -16.25 -8.98
N GLY A 338 -20.38 -15.48 -7.91
CA GLY A 338 -21.73 -15.31 -7.35
C GLY A 338 -22.71 -14.64 -8.34
N PHE A 339 -22.24 -13.64 -9.08
CA PHE A 339 -23.08 -12.99 -10.12
C PHE A 339 -23.38 -13.92 -11.28
N VAL A 340 -22.40 -14.62 -11.81
CA VAL A 340 -22.57 -15.60 -12.90
C VAL A 340 -23.56 -16.71 -12.52
N ALA A 341 -23.56 -17.12 -11.26
CA ALA A 341 -24.50 -18.12 -10.74
C ALA A 341 -25.92 -17.59 -10.50
N SER A 342 -26.13 -16.26 -10.52
CA SER A 342 -27.43 -15.66 -10.24
C SER A 342 -28.42 -15.84 -11.40
N SER A 343 -29.71 -15.92 -11.05
CA SER A 343 -30.79 -16.00 -12.04
C SER A 343 -30.86 -14.76 -12.95
N GLU A 344 -30.51 -13.57 -12.44
CA GLU A 344 -30.48 -12.33 -13.20
C GLU A 344 -29.42 -12.37 -14.30
N PHE A 345 -28.21 -12.79 -13.97
CA PHE A 345 -27.13 -12.94 -14.96
C PHE A 345 -27.46 -14.01 -16.02
N GLN A 346 -28.02 -15.14 -15.59
CA GLN A 346 -28.41 -16.22 -16.50
C GLN A 346 -29.58 -15.84 -17.42
N ALA A 347 -30.47 -14.97 -16.96
CA ALA A 347 -31.54 -14.43 -17.80
C ALA A 347 -31.00 -13.50 -18.91
N LEU A 348 -29.94 -12.74 -18.63
CA LEU A 348 -29.30 -11.83 -19.58
C LEU A 348 -28.39 -12.56 -20.59
N ASN A 349 -27.62 -13.53 -20.10
CA ASN A 349 -26.54 -14.14 -20.88
C ASN A 349 -26.80 -15.60 -21.27
N GLY A 350 -27.91 -16.18 -20.80
CA GLY A 350 -28.20 -17.61 -20.90
C GLY A 350 -27.59 -18.43 -19.78
N SER A 351 -28.18 -19.57 -19.45
CA SER A 351 -27.72 -20.45 -18.37
C SER A 351 -26.43 -21.21 -18.71
N SER A 352 -26.12 -21.38 -20.00
CA SER A 352 -24.90 -22.04 -20.47
C SER A 352 -24.60 -21.60 -21.91
N PRO A 353 -24.26 -20.32 -22.14
CA PRO A 353 -24.01 -19.83 -23.48
C PRO A 353 -22.73 -20.40 -24.07
N ALA A 354 -22.67 -20.52 -25.39
CA ALA A 354 -21.41 -20.85 -26.05
C ALA A 354 -20.35 -19.78 -25.75
N PRO A 355 -19.06 -20.15 -25.63
CA PRO A 355 -17.99 -19.21 -25.27
C PRO A 355 -17.98 -17.92 -26.09
N GLN A 356 -18.10 -18.02 -27.40
CA GLN A 356 -18.14 -16.85 -28.30
C GLN A 356 -19.36 -15.95 -28.03
N ALA A 357 -20.54 -16.53 -27.75
CA ALA A 357 -21.73 -15.78 -27.42
C ALA A 357 -21.62 -15.05 -26.07
N MET A 358 -21.00 -15.70 -25.07
CA MET A 358 -20.70 -15.08 -23.77
C MET A 358 -19.78 -13.87 -23.93
N VAL A 359 -18.68 -14.01 -24.69
CA VAL A 359 -17.76 -12.89 -24.95
C VAL A 359 -18.48 -11.75 -25.64
N ALA A 360 -19.24 -12.03 -26.70
CA ALA A 360 -19.98 -11.01 -27.46
C ALA A 360 -21.01 -10.28 -26.58
N SER A 361 -21.73 -11.02 -25.74
CA SER A 361 -22.72 -10.46 -24.80
C SER A 361 -22.05 -9.52 -23.77
N LEU A 362 -20.97 -9.98 -23.13
CA LEU A 362 -20.26 -9.16 -22.14
C LEU A 362 -19.58 -7.93 -22.75
N TYR A 363 -19.04 -8.00 -23.97
CA TYR A 363 -18.55 -6.80 -24.65
C TYR A 363 -19.65 -5.77 -24.87
N GLY A 364 -20.86 -6.23 -25.25
CA GLY A 364 -22.03 -5.37 -25.42
C GLY A 364 -22.43 -4.71 -24.11
N HIS A 365 -22.58 -5.47 -23.03
CA HIS A 365 -23.06 -4.98 -21.74
C HIS A 365 -22.01 -4.14 -21.00
N VAL A 366 -20.74 -4.56 -21.00
CA VAL A 366 -19.67 -3.92 -20.24
C VAL A 366 -19.10 -2.70 -20.96
N LEU A 367 -18.83 -2.84 -22.25
CA LEU A 367 -18.10 -1.83 -23.03
C LEU A 367 -19.00 -1.06 -24.02
N GLY A 368 -20.27 -1.43 -24.11
CA GLY A 368 -21.27 -0.75 -24.97
C GLY A 368 -20.95 -0.88 -26.46
N ARG A 369 -20.16 -1.89 -26.88
CA ARG A 369 -19.72 -2.08 -28.27
C ARG A 369 -19.58 -3.55 -28.65
N THR A 370 -19.53 -3.81 -29.94
CA THR A 370 -19.18 -5.12 -30.45
C THR A 370 -17.68 -5.40 -30.22
N ALA A 371 -17.37 -6.64 -29.87
CA ALA A 371 -15.98 -7.08 -29.76
C ALA A 371 -15.29 -7.01 -31.13
N GLU A 372 -14.07 -6.49 -31.16
CA GLU A 372 -13.18 -6.65 -32.33
C GLU A 372 -12.75 -8.10 -32.45
N GLN A 373 -12.48 -8.56 -33.71
CA GLN A 373 -12.23 -9.98 -33.98
C GLN A 373 -11.10 -10.55 -33.11
N ALA A 374 -10.01 -9.81 -32.94
CA ALA A 374 -8.87 -10.25 -32.12
C ALA A 374 -9.23 -10.47 -30.65
N GLY A 375 -10.03 -9.57 -30.05
CA GLY A 375 -10.51 -9.70 -28.69
C GLY A 375 -11.51 -10.85 -28.54
N LEU A 376 -12.43 -10.98 -29.52
CA LEU A 376 -13.38 -12.09 -29.55
C LEU A 376 -12.67 -13.45 -29.61
N ASP A 377 -11.69 -13.59 -30.48
CA ASP A 377 -10.92 -14.82 -30.63
C ASP A 377 -10.09 -15.13 -29.38
N TYR A 378 -9.43 -14.12 -28.82
CA TYR A 378 -8.64 -14.27 -27.61
C TYR A 378 -9.48 -14.80 -26.45
N TRP A 379 -10.54 -14.08 -26.07
CA TRP A 379 -11.36 -14.45 -24.92
C TRP A 379 -12.12 -15.76 -25.14
N THR A 380 -12.57 -16.03 -26.38
CA THR A 380 -13.20 -17.32 -26.73
C THR A 380 -12.23 -18.47 -26.53
N SER A 381 -10.98 -18.32 -26.96
CA SER A 381 -9.93 -19.33 -26.74
C SER A 381 -9.63 -19.57 -25.27
N GLN A 382 -9.59 -18.50 -24.45
CA GLN A 382 -9.39 -18.65 -22.99
C GLN A 382 -10.52 -19.45 -22.34
N LEU A 383 -11.77 -19.18 -22.70
CA LEU A 383 -12.92 -19.93 -22.19
C LEU A 383 -12.94 -21.39 -22.69
N GLN A 384 -12.63 -21.63 -23.95
CA GLN A 384 -12.62 -22.98 -24.54
C GLN A 384 -11.51 -23.86 -23.98
N SER A 385 -10.35 -23.31 -23.69
CA SER A 385 -9.23 -24.03 -23.10
C SER A 385 -9.40 -24.29 -21.61
N GLY A 386 -10.38 -23.65 -20.94
CA GLY A 386 -10.54 -23.69 -19.51
C GLY A 386 -9.49 -22.88 -18.74
N ALA A 387 -8.67 -22.07 -19.43
CA ALA A 387 -7.72 -21.15 -18.79
C ALA A 387 -8.45 -20.02 -18.04
N LEU A 388 -9.66 -19.72 -18.45
CA LEU A 388 -10.56 -18.75 -17.83
C LEU A 388 -11.98 -19.32 -17.84
N ASP A 389 -12.77 -18.98 -16.83
CA ASP A 389 -14.21 -19.25 -16.81
C ASP A 389 -15.02 -17.94 -16.98
N ALA A 390 -16.35 -18.05 -16.95
CA ALA A 390 -17.23 -16.90 -17.11
C ALA A 390 -17.03 -15.83 -16.01
N ALA A 391 -16.72 -16.25 -14.78
CA ALA A 391 -16.46 -15.34 -13.66
C ALA A 391 -15.15 -14.56 -13.86
N GLY A 392 -14.11 -15.26 -14.29
CA GLY A 392 -12.83 -14.64 -14.62
C GLY A 392 -12.92 -13.68 -15.82
N LEU A 393 -13.71 -14.02 -16.86
CA LEU A 393 -13.98 -13.14 -17.99
C LEU A 393 -14.72 -11.87 -17.53
N LEU A 394 -15.79 -12.04 -16.76
CA LEU A 394 -16.57 -10.92 -16.22
C LEU A 394 -15.70 -9.98 -15.38
N ALA A 395 -14.92 -10.53 -14.44
CA ALA A 395 -13.99 -9.77 -13.62
C ALA A 395 -12.92 -9.04 -14.45
N SER A 396 -12.37 -9.69 -15.49
CA SER A 396 -11.36 -9.08 -16.35
C SER A 396 -11.91 -7.93 -17.19
N LEU A 397 -13.10 -8.07 -17.72
CA LEU A 397 -13.75 -7.01 -18.51
C LEU A 397 -14.22 -5.86 -17.62
N SER A 398 -14.76 -6.14 -16.45
CA SER A 398 -15.20 -5.10 -15.49
C SER A 398 -14.05 -4.19 -15.05
N GLU A 399 -12.83 -4.73 -14.93
CA GLU A 399 -11.63 -3.98 -14.53
C GLU A 399 -10.73 -3.58 -15.70
N SER A 400 -11.19 -3.78 -16.95
CA SER A 400 -10.45 -3.31 -18.12
C SER A 400 -10.28 -1.78 -18.09
N ALA A 401 -9.17 -1.28 -18.64
CA ALA A 401 -8.90 0.15 -18.72
C ALA A 401 -10.05 0.92 -19.42
N GLU A 402 -10.66 0.30 -20.43
CA GLU A 402 -11.79 0.87 -21.16
C GLU A 402 -13.01 1.03 -20.25
N ASN A 403 -13.41 -0.01 -19.51
CA ASN A 403 -14.57 0.06 -18.62
C ASN A 403 -14.33 1.03 -17.44
N ARG A 404 -13.14 1.05 -16.88
CA ARG A 404 -12.77 2.00 -15.80
C ARG A 404 -12.95 3.46 -16.26
N VAL A 405 -12.57 3.78 -17.50
CA VAL A 405 -12.79 5.11 -18.08
C VAL A 405 -14.29 5.38 -18.29
N LEU A 406 -15.05 4.41 -18.82
CA LEU A 406 -16.49 4.56 -19.06
C LEU A 406 -17.29 4.85 -17.77
N VAL A 407 -16.89 4.19 -16.67
CA VAL A 407 -17.60 4.29 -15.38
C VAL A 407 -17.08 5.47 -14.54
N SER A 408 -15.87 5.96 -14.77
CA SER A 408 -15.20 6.95 -13.90
C SER A 408 -16.04 8.18 -13.59
N GLY A 409 -16.75 8.72 -14.58
CA GLY A 409 -17.64 9.88 -14.40
C GLY A 409 -18.86 9.62 -13.52
N GLN A 410 -19.33 8.37 -13.45
CA GLN A 410 -20.50 7.99 -12.67
C GLN A 410 -20.18 7.92 -11.17
N ILE A 411 -18.94 7.56 -10.83
CA ILE A 411 -18.47 7.36 -9.44
C ILE A 411 -17.54 8.48 -8.94
N ALA A 412 -17.30 9.52 -9.75
CA ALA A 412 -16.36 10.60 -9.41
C ALA A 412 -16.75 11.40 -8.14
N GLN A 413 -17.99 11.31 -7.69
CA GLN A 413 -18.46 11.95 -6.46
C GLN A 413 -18.62 10.96 -5.29
N GLY A 414 -17.91 9.82 -5.37
CA GLY A 414 -18.12 8.71 -4.44
C GLY A 414 -19.28 7.80 -4.86
N ILE A 415 -19.37 6.66 -4.21
CA ILE A 415 -20.33 5.60 -4.51
C ILE A 415 -21.32 5.53 -3.35
N GLU A 416 -22.58 5.90 -3.61
CA GLU A 416 -23.64 5.79 -2.61
C GLU A 416 -24.11 4.35 -2.51
N TYR A 417 -24.13 3.81 -1.30
CA TYR A 417 -24.57 2.44 -1.00
C TYR A 417 -25.34 2.40 0.33
N GLN A 418 -25.92 1.25 0.61
CA GLN A 418 -26.56 0.94 1.89
C GLN A 418 -25.85 -0.29 2.47
N SER A 419 -25.18 -0.12 3.60
CA SER A 419 -24.57 -1.24 4.34
C SER A 419 -25.64 -2.26 4.75
N ALA A 420 -25.28 -3.55 4.73
CA ALA A 420 -26.19 -4.65 5.00
C ALA A 420 -26.56 -4.79 6.49
#